data_4d25fca60a4052a83ec77023e5b8fc5a
#
_entry.id   4d25fca60a4052a83ec77023e5b8fc5a
#
_cell.length_a   1.000
_cell.length_b   1.000
_cell.length_c   1.000
_cell.angle_alpha   90.00
_cell.angle_beta   90.00
_cell.angle_gamma   90.00
#
_symmetry.space_group_name_H-M   'P 1'
#
loop_
_entity.id
_entity.type
_entity.pdbx_description
1 polymer ?
#
loop_
_entity_poly.entity_id
_entity_poly.type
_entity_poly.pdbx_seq_one_letter_code
_entity_poly.pdbx_strand_id
1 'polypeptide(L)'
;MTTRPVMQMSSLLLVRRLIIFALSGLLIFYHSLTLYEMYVGTSNTTHTLFDNVQSVFRVLIIVSLLLVVFGMRWALWGMWFSISGLVATHYWAHFGNLPVDFTEGRHPLSYLKGFIFPTIITLAFHSSSRSGDSQ
;
A
#
# COMPACT_ATOMS: atom_id res chain seq x y z
N MET A 1 2.98 -14.85 -39.39
CA MET A 1 3.31 -13.43 -39.19
C MET A 1 2.45 -12.73 -38.15
N THR A 2 1.65 -13.45 -37.42
CA THR A 2 0.72 -12.91 -36.42
C THR A 2 1.19 -13.15 -34.98
N THR A 3 2.40 -13.66 -34.80
CA THR A 3 2.93 -14.02 -33.47
C THR A 3 3.45 -12.83 -32.66
N ARG A 4 3.82 -11.74 -33.31
CA ARG A 4 4.41 -10.57 -32.64
C ARG A 4 3.42 -9.81 -31.71
N PRO A 5 2.17 -9.52 -32.12
CA PRO A 5 1.25 -8.81 -31.20
C PRO A 5 0.84 -9.65 -30.00
N VAL A 6 0.76 -10.97 -30.13
CA VAL A 6 0.43 -11.88 -29.02
C VAL A 6 1.59 -11.91 -28.00
N MET A 7 2.82 -11.94 -28.46
CA MET A 7 3.98 -11.90 -27.59
C MET A 7 4.13 -10.57 -26.84
N GLN A 8 3.84 -9.45 -27.51
CA GLN A 8 3.87 -8.14 -26.88
C GLN A 8 2.79 -8.02 -25.81
N MET A 9 1.57 -8.54 -26.05
CA MET A 9 0.51 -8.52 -25.05
C MET A 9 0.86 -9.37 -23.83
N SER A 10 1.45 -10.56 -24.01
CA SER A 10 1.84 -11.40 -22.89
C SER A 10 2.98 -10.80 -22.08
N SER A 11 3.94 -10.12 -22.71
CA SER A 11 5.04 -9.44 -22.00
C SER A 11 4.54 -8.20 -21.26
N LEU A 12 3.58 -7.45 -21.80
CA LEU A 12 2.95 -6.33 -21.10
C LEU A 12 2.18 -6.80 -19.86
N LEU A 13 1.42 -7.88 -19.99
CA LEU A 13 0.71 -8.48 -18.85
C LEU A 13 1.69 -8.96 -17.79
N LEU A 14 2.78 -9.58 -18.19
CA LEU A 14 3.83 -10.04 -17.28
C LEU A 14 4.45 -8.85 -16.55
N VAL A 15 4.79 -7.78 -17.25
CA VAL A 15 5.37 -6.56 -16.66
C VAL A 15 4.40 -5.94 -15.65
N ARG A 16 3.12 -5.85 -15.97
CA ARG A 16 2.10 -5.31 -15.06
C ARG A 16 1.96 -6.15 -13.80
N ARG A 17 1.92 -7.48 -13.95
CA ARG A 17 1.88 -8.39 -12.81
C ARG A 17 3.13 -8.29 -11.94
N LEU A 18 4.30 -8.13 -12.57
CA LEU A 18 5.55 -7.92 -11.85
C LEU A 18 5.54 -6.61 -11.09
N ILE A 19 5.00 -5.53 -11.66
CA ILE A 19 4.86 -4.24 -10.98
C ILE A 19 3.95 -4.38 -9.75
N ILE A 20 2.78 -5.00 -9.92
CA ILE A 20 1.85 -5.23 -8.81
C ILE A 20 2.53 -6.04 -7.71
N PHE A 21 3.17 -7.14 -8.07
CA PHE A 21 3.84 -8.03 -7.14
C PHE A 21 4.98 -7.33 -6.42
N ALA A 22 5.83 -6.61 -7.16
CA ALA A 22 7.00 -5.92 -6.59
C ALA A 22 6.58 -4.79 -5.65
N LEU A 23 5.65 -3.93 -6.06
CA LEU A 23 5.20 -2.81 -5.23
C LEU A 23 4.40 -3.30 -4.01
N SER A 24 3.53 -4.29 -4.19
CA SER A 24 2.78 -4.87 -3.08
C SER A 24 3.72 -5.55 -2.09
N GLY A 25 4.70 -6.30 -2.58
CA GLY A 25 5.70 -6.95 -1.74
C GLY A 25 6.54 -5.94 -0.96
N LEU A 26 6.93 -4.85 -1.61
CA LEU A 26 7.70 -3.78 -0.96
C LEU A 26 6.88 -3.11 0.15
N LEU A 27 5.62 -2.80 -0.10
CA LEU A 27 4.74 -2.20 0.90
C LEU A 27 4.44 -3.17 2.04
N ILE A 28 4.18 -4.43 1.75
CA ILE A 28 3.97 -5.47 2.77
C ILE A 28 5.20 -5.56 3.66
N PHE A 29 6.38 -5.63 3.07
CA PHE A 29 7.64 -5.68 3.81
C PHE A 29 7.81 -4.45 4.70
N TYR A 30 7.59 -3.26 4.15
CA TYR A 30 7.74 -2.00 4.89
C TYR A 30 6.79 -1.94 6.09
N HIS A 31 5.50 -2.24 5.88
CA HIS A 31 4.52 -2.20 6.97
C HIS A 31 4.74 -3.30 8.00
N SER A 32 5.16 -4.49 7.57
CA SER A 32 5.50 -5.58 8.49
C SER A 32 6.71 -5.24 9.34
N LEU A 33 7.74 -4.65 8.74
CA LEU A 33 8.92 -4.23 9.46
C LEU A 33 8.59 -3.16 10.50
N THR A 34 7.77 -2.17 10.11
CA THR A 34 7.34 -1.11 11.03
C THR A 34 6.55 -1.67 12.21
N LEU A 35 5.64 -2.62 11.95
CA LEU A 35 4.89 -3.30 13.01
C LEU A 35 5.82 -4.06 13.95
N TYR A 36 6.79 -4.76 13.39
CA TYR A 36 7.77 -5.50 14.18
C TYR A 36 8.56 -4.54 15.09
N GLU A 37 9.04 -3.43 14.54
CA GLU A 37 9.78 -2.43 15.32
C GLU A 37 8.93 -1.81 16.43
N MET A 38 7.64 -1.55 16.17
CA MET A 38 6.73 -0.98 17.15
C MET A 38 6.47 -1.91 18.34
N TYR A 39 6.33 -3.21 18.11
CA TYR A 39 5.90 -4.14 19.17
C TYR A 39 7.05 -4.98 19.76
N VAL A 40 8.10 -5.22 19.00
CA VAL A 40 9.22 -6.07 19.41
C VAL A 40 10.47 -5.25 19.69
N GLY A 41 10.73 -4.21 18.88
CA GLY A 41 11.95 -3.41 18.98
C GLY A 41 12.01 -2.49 20.20
N THR A 42 10.85 -2.09 20.73
CA THR A 42 10.76 -1.17 21.88
C THR A 42 10.06 -1.87 23.04
N SER A 43 10.83 -2.66 23.80
CA SER A 43 10.28 -3.53 24.85
C SER A 43 9.69 -2.81 26.07
N ASN A 44 9.86 -1.48 26.19
CA ASN A 44 9.45 -0.74 27.39
C ASN A 44 8.53 0.45 27.15
N THR A 45 7.97 0.61 25.96
CA THR A 45 7.05 1.72 25.68
C THR A 45 5.60 1.27 25.76
N THR A 46 4.81 2.01 26.54
CA THR A 46 3.36 1.86 26.52
C THR A 46 2.81 2.35 25.18
N HIS A 47 2.14 1.46 24.45
CA HIS A 47 1.53 1.82 23.18
C HIS A 47 0.35 2.76 23.40
N THR A 48 0.36 3.88 22.71
CA THR A 48 -0.73 4.86 22.77
C THR A 48 -1.91 4.40 21.88
N LEU A 49 -3.08 5.02 22.07
CA LEU A 49 -4.22 4.79 21.18
C LEU A 49 -3.85 5.07 19.72
N PHE A 50 -3.04 6.09 19.48
CA PHE A 50 -2.56 6.44 18.15
C PHE A 50 -1.76 5.29 17.51
N ASP A 51 -0.84 4.70 18.27
CA ASP A 51 -0.04 3.57 17.79
C ASP A 51 -0.91 2.36 17.43
N ASN A 52 -1.91 2.08 18.26
CA ASN A 52 -2.83 0.98 18.02
C ASN A 52 -3.70 1.21 16.77
N VAL A 53 -4.19 2.43 16.57
CA VAL A 53 -4.96 2.79 15.36
C VAL A 53 -4.10 2.65 14.10
N GLN A 54 -2.86 3.15 14.14
CA GLN A 54 -1.94 2.98 13.02
C GLN A 54 -1.66 1.52 12.72
N SER A 55 -1.49 0.70 13.76
CA SER A 55 -1.23 -0.73 13.60
C SER A 55 -2.37 -1.45 12.91
N VAL A 56 -3.62 -1.12 13.27
CA VAL A 56 -4.80 -1.70 12.61
C VAL A 56 -4.79 -1.37 11.12
N PHE A 57 -4.55 -0.11 10.74
CA PHE A 57 -4.49 0.27 9.33
C PHE A 57 -3.33 -0.42 8.59
N ARG A 58 -2.18 -0.59 9.23
CA ARG A 58 -1.04 -1.30 8.62
C ARG A 58 -1.36 -2.77 8.37
N VAL A 59 -2.01 -3.43 9.30
CA VAL A 59 -2.47 -4.83 9.12
C VAL A 59 -3.47 -4.91 7.98
N LEU A 60 -4.44 -3.99 7.92
CA LEU A 60 -5.42 -3.95 6.83
C LEU A 60 -4.74 -3.73 5.47
N ILE A 61 -3.71 -2.88 5.40
CA ILE A 61 -2.92 -2.68 4.18
C ILE A 61 -2.25 -3.98 3.76
N ILE A 62 -1.60 -4.67 4.67
CA ILE A 62 -0.91 -5.94 4.39
C ILE A 62 -1.90 -6.98 3.84
N VAL A 63 -3.03 -7.16 4.51
CA VAL A 63 -4.05 -8.13 4.10
C VAL A 63 -4.62 -7.75 2.73
N SER A 64 -4.96 -6.47 2.53
CA SER A 64 -5.50 -5.99 1.26
C SER A 64 -4.52 -6.19 0.11
N LEU A 65 -3.23 -5.90 0.32
CA LEU A 65 -2.19 -6.09 -0.69
C LEU A 65 -1.99 -7.55 -1.05
N LEU A 66 -2.03 -8.46 -0.06
CA LEU A 66 -1.99 -9.90 -0.32
C LEU A 66 -3.15 -10.33 -1.22
N LEU A 67 -4.36 -9.85 -0.94
CA LEU A 67 -5.53 -10.17 -1.74
C LEU A 67 -5.45 -9.56 -3.15
N VAL A 68 -4.87 -8.37 -3.28
CA VAL A 68 -4.61 -7.74 -4.60
C VAL A 68 -3.65 -8.59 -5.42
N VAL A 69 -2.59 -9.13 -4.80
CA VAL A 69 -1.63 -10.01 -5.46
C VAL A 69 -2.33 -11.28 -5.97
N PHE A 70 -3.30 -11.80 -5.21
CA PHE A 70 -4.12 -12.95 -5.63
C PHE A 70 -5.17 -12.61 -6.70
N GLY A 71 -5.27 -11.35 -7.12
CA GLY A 71 -6.16 -10.92 -8.19
C GLY A 71 -7.57 -10.55 -7.76
N MET A 72 -7.81 -10.37 -6.48
CA MET A 72 -9.13 -9.97 -5.98
C MET A 72 -9.39 -8.49 -6.21
N ARG A 73 -10.36 -8.19 -7.06
CA ARG A 73 -10.67 -6.82 -7.48
C ARG A 73 -11.19 -5.95 -6.33
N TRP A 74 -12.04 -6.52 -5.47
CA TRP A 74 -12.58 -5.79 -4.33
C TRP A 74 -11.53 -5.42 -3.28
N ALA A 75 -10.40 -6.12 -3.28
CA ALA A 75 -9.29 -5.83 -2.38
C ALA A 75 -8.65 -4.47 -2.64
N LEU A 76 -8.80 -3.90 -3.86
CA LEU A 76 -8.36 -2.54 -4.16
C LEU A 76 -9.08 -1.52 -3.30
N TRP A 77 -10.36 -1.70 -3.03
CA TRP A 77 -11.13 -0.84 -2.11
C TRP A 77 -10.57 -0.92 -0.69
N GLY A 78 -10.27 -2.13 -0.22
CA GLY A 78 -9.65 -2.32 1.09
C GLY A 78 -8.28 -1.65 1.18
N MET A 79 -7.48 -1.77 0.14
CA MET A 79 -6.17 -1.12 0.04
C MET A 79 -6.31 0.41 0.13
N TRP A 80 -7.19 1.02 -0.68
CA TRP A 80 -7.41 2.46 -0.68
C TRP A 80 -7.96 2.95 0.66
N PHE A 81 -8.93 2.24 1.22
CA PHE A 81 -9.48 2.57 2.55
C PHE A 81 -8.40 2.55 3.62
N SER A 82 -7.59 1.50 3.65
CA SER A 82 -6.55 1.32 4.66
C SER A 82 -5.44 2.37 4.56
N ILE A 83 -4.97 2.64 3.34
CA ILE A 83 -3.91 3.62 3.10
C ILE A 83 -4.42 5.03 3.38
N SER A 84 -5.65 5.35 2.96
CA SER A 84 -6.27 6.64 3.27
C SER A 84 -6.42 6.85 4.78
N GLY A 85 -6.82 5.81 5.50
CA GLY A 85 -6.91 5.84 6.95
C GLY A 85 -5.55 6.07 7.60
N LEU A 86 -4.52 5.40 7.12
CA LEU A 86 -3.16 5.59 7.63
C LEU A 86 -2.65 7.02 7.37
N VAL A 87 -2.86 7.55 6.16
CA VAL A 87 -2.51 8.94 5.84
C VAL A 87 -3.29 9.91 6.74
N ALA A 88 -4.57 9.64 6.98
CA ALA A 88 -5.38 10.46 7.88
C ALA A 88 -4.80 10.47 9.31
N THR A 89 -4.26 9.35 9.79
CA THR A 89 -3.59 9.32 11.10
C THR A 89 -2.35 10.20 11.14
N HIS A 90 -1.60 10.30 10.03
CA HIS A 90 -0.46 11.21 9.94
C HIS A 90 -0.90 12.68 10.06
N TYR A 91 -2.00 13.07 9.39
CA TYR A 91 -2.56 14.41 9.53
C TYR A 91 -3.08 14.65 10.95
N TRP A 92 -3.71 13.66 11.55
CA TRP A 92 -4.15 13.76 12.94
C TRP A 92 -2.97 14.06 13.87
N ALA A 93 -1.88 13.32 13.73
CA ALA A 93 -0.68 13.56 14.52
C ALA A 93 -0.08 14.94 14.27
N HIS A 94 -0.03 15.37 13.02
CA HIS A 94 0.55 16.64 12.61
C HIS A 94 -0.24 17.83 13.14
N PHE A 95 -1.56 17.87 12.92
CA PHE A 95 -2.44 18.96 13.33
C PHE A 95 -2.86 18.87 14.78
N GLY A 96 -2.86 17.67 15.37
CA GLY A 96 -3.17 17.46 16.79
C GLY A 96 -1.98 17.66 17.72
N ASN A 97 -0.80 18.01 17.19
CA ASN A 97 0.45 18.19 17.96
C ASN A 97 0.77 17.00 18.86
N LEU A 98 0.55 15.78 18.37
CA LEU A 98 0.88 14.57 19.11
C LEU A 98 2.42 14.46 19.23
N PRO A 99 2.93 13.94 20.37
CA PRO A 99 4.37 13.80 20.58
C PRO A 99 4.95 12.62 19.80
N VAL A 100 5.01 12.75 18.47
CA VAL A 100 5.56 11.73 17.56
C VAL A 100 6.66 12.38 16.71
N ASP A 101 7.76 11.65 16.57
CA ASP A 101 8.97 12.19 15.94
C ASP A 101 8.82 12.40 14.43
N PHE A 102 7.97 11.60 13.78
CA PHE A 102 7.87 11.64 12.31
C PHE A 102 7.18 12.89 11.76
N THR A 103 6.51 13.69 12.61
CA THR A 103 5.85 14.95 12.19
C THR A 103 6.77 16.14 12.26
N GLU A 104 7.90 16.05 12.97
CA GLU A 104 8.83 17.14 13.13
C GLU A 104 9.49 17.52 11.80
N GLY A 105 9.38 18.80 11.45
CA GLY A 105 10.01 19.35 10.26
C GLY A 105 9.42 18.87 8.93
N ARG A 106 8.31 18.13 8.93
CA ARG A 106 7.68 17.64 7.70
C ARG A 106 6.54 18.54 7.26
N HIS A 107 6.53 18.83 5.97
CA HIS A 107 5.41 19.53 5.35
C HIS A 107 4.19 18.59 5.24
N PRO A 108 2.95 19.09 5.50
CA PRO A 108 1.74 18.26 5.40
C PRO A 108 1.58 17.55 4.04
N LEU A 109 2.00 18.16 2.94
CA LEU A 109 1.93 17.57 1.61
C LEU A 109 2.81 16.31 1.47
N SER A 110 3.82 16.13 2.34
CA SER A 110 4.67 14.93 2.28
C SER A 110 3.91 13.64 2.59
N TYR A 111 2.82 13.72 3.34
CA TYR A 111 2.00 12.54 3.66
C TYR A 111 1.24 12.00 2.45
N LEU A 112 0.98 12.84 1.45
CA LEU A 112 0.32 12.43 0.21
C LEU A 112 1.18 11.49 -0.63
N LYS A 113 2.49 11.40 -0.38
CA LYS A 113 3.37 10.42 -1.03
C LYS A 113 2.88 8.98 -0.81
N GLY A 114 2.18 8.72 0.29
CA GLY A 114 1.59 7.42 0.55
C GLY A 114 0.60 6.94 -0.50
N PHE A 115 0.05 7.84 -1.32
CA PHE A 115 -0.88 7.49 -2.38
C PHE A 115 -0.20 7.12 -3.71
N ILE A 116 1.10 7.29 -3.85
CA ILE A 116 1.83 7.02 -5.09
C ILE A 116 1.76 5.53 -5.45
N PHE A 117 2.14 4.65 -4.54
CA PHE A 117 2.14 3.20 -4.79
C PHE A 117 0.73 2.64 -5.04
N PRO A 118 -0.30 2.99 -4.24
CA PRO A 118 -1.66 2.53 -4.53
C PRO A 118 -2.17 2.97 -5.89
N THR A 119 -1.84 4.17 -6.32
CA THR A 119 -2.22 4.68 -7.64
C THR A 119 -1.60 3.82 -8.74
N ILE A 120 -0.30 3.54 -8.66
CA ILE A 120 0.40 2.71 -9.65
C ILE A 120 -0.17 1.28 -9.66
N ILE A 121 -0.39 0.68 -8.49
CA ILE A 121 -0.96 -0.66 -8.35
C ILE A 121 -2.36 -0.71 -8.97
N THR A 122 -3.21 0.28 -8.69
CA THR A 122 -4.57 0.34 -9.23
C THR A 122 -4.56 0.45 -10.75
N LEU A 123 -3.72 1.32 -11.32
CA LEU A 123 -3.60 1.47 -12.76
C LEU A 123 -3.09 0.18 -13.42
N ALA A 124 -2.09 -0.46 -12.85
CA ALA A 124 -1.57 -1.71 -13.36
C ALA A 124 -2.61 -2.83 -13.29
N PHE A 125 -3.38 -2.89 -12.20
CA PHE A 125 -4.44 -3.89 -12.02
C PHE A 125 -5.56 -3.71 -13.05
N HIS A 126 -6.07 -2.50 -13.20
CA HIS A 126 -7.13 -2.20 -14.18
C HIS A 126 -6.69 -2.47 -15.61
N SER A 127 -5.46 -2.14 -15.96
CA SER A 127 -4.93 -2.39 -17.28
C SER A 127 -4.84 -3.89 -17.59
N SER A 128 -4.44 -4.72 -16.62
CA SER A 128 -4.39 -6.17 -16.80
C SER A 128 -5.79 -6.78 -16.88
N SER A 129 -6.75 -6.26 -16.12
CA SER A 129 -8.16 -6.68 -16.16
C SER A 129 -8.80 -6.40 -17.52
N ARG A 130 -8.54 -5.21 -18.09
CA ARG A 130 -9.07 -4.85 -19.42
C ARG A 130 -8.55 -5.77 -20.51
N SER A 131 -7.30 -6.20 -20.44
CA SER A 131 -6.73 -7.13 -21.40
C SER A 131 -7.40 -8.51 -21.35
N GLY A 132 -7.84 -8.93 -20.17
CA GLY A 132 -8.58 -10.18 -20.00
C GLY A 132 -10.00 -10.13 -20.55
N ASP A 133 -10.68 -9.00 -20.42
CA ASP A 133 -12.07 -8.84 -20.86
C ASP A 133 -12.22 -8.67 -22.38
N SER A 134 -11.16 -8.30 -23.08
CA SER A 134 -11.20 -8.12 -24.54
C SER A 134 -11.08 -9.44 -25.32
N GLN A 135 -10.97 -10.56 -24.66
CA GLN A 135 -10.96 -11.89 -25.25
C GLN A 135 -12.31 -12.58 -25.05
#